data_a3214e188e64b2678852a121b964882a
#
_entry.id   a3214e188e64b2678852a121b964882a
#
_cell.length_a   1.000
_cell.length_b   1.000
_cell.length_c   1.000
_cell.angle_alpha   90.00
_cell.angle_beta   90.00
_cell.angle_gamma   90.00
#
_symmetry.space_group_name_H-M   'P 1'
#
loop_
_entity.id
_entity.type
_entity.pdbx_description
1 polymer ?
#
loop_
_entity_poly.entity_id
_entity_poly.type
_entity_poly.pdbx_seq_one_letter_code
_entity_poly.pdbx_strand_id
1 'polypeptide(L)'
;MGTVVDWHRYEAGTPLTSYRLHAEHKRFATTPPRGGTIEMAKVTGNGFLAGFVTGYLQKNKSDMVFHTGGIKIRLDEETDPYTIEGNNVEDDYGFTWGFNDHQTRWIGCPTHQNRGRNDQDGVFYRFFGPDPIAFRSSMTFLAGSRGDDMETVVYYYKKSSR
;
A
#
# COMPACT_ATOMS: atom_id res chain seq x y z
N MET A 1 -20.94 1.59 13.26
CA MET A 1 -19.72 1.98 12.50
C MET A 1 -19.97 3.34 11.88
N GLY A 2 -19.15 4.33 12.16
CA GLY A 2 -19.27 5.67 11.58
C GLY A 2 -18.33 5.83 10.39
N THR A 3 -18.78 6.51 9.35
CA THR A 3 -17.92 6.91 8.23
C THR A 3 -17.43 8.33 8.49
N VAL A 4 -16.12 8.54 8.43
CA VAL A 4 -15.53 9.87 8.48
C VAL A 4 -15.15 10.28 7.06
N VAL A 5 -15.65 11.42 6.63
CA VAL A 5 -15.30 12.02 5.34
C VAL A 5 -14.62 13.35 5.61
N ASP A 6 -13.35 13.45 5.25
CA ASP A 6 -12.61 14.71 5.28
C ASP A 6 -12.73 15.40 3.93
N TRP A 7 -13.11 16.67 3.96
CA TRP A 7 -13.21 17.49 2.76
C TRP A 7 -12.74 18.93 3.04
N HIS A 8 -12.24 19.57 2.01
CA HIS A 8 -11.84 20.97 2.05
C HIS A 8 -12.68 21.77 1.05
N ARG A 9 -13.24 22.86 1.52
CA ARG A 9 -13.92 23.84 0.66
C ARG A 9 -12.95 24.98 0.37
N TYR A 10 -12.74 25.25 -0.89
CA TYR A 10 -11.95 26.40 -1.34
C TYR A 10 -12.88 27.58 -1.66
N GLU A 11 -12.40 28.80 -1.42
CA GLU A 11 -13.08 30.01 -1.87
C GLU A 11 -13.14 30.08 -3.40
N ALA A 12 -14.17 30.72 -3.93
CA ALA A 12 -14.30 30.93 -5.36
C ALA A 12 -13.08 31.70 -5.92
N GLY A 13 -12.47 31.16 -6.98
CA GLY A 13 -11.24 31.71 -7.56
C GLY A 13 -9.94 31.22 -6.97
N THR A 14 -9.95 30.39 -5.93
CA THR A 14 -8.72 29.75 -5.43
C THR A 14 -8.13 28.87 -6.54
N PRO A 15 -6.83 29.06 -6.91
CA PRO A 15 -6.18 28.19 -7.89
C PRO A 15 -6.14 26.76 -7.39
N LEU A 16 -6.68 25.81 -8.14
CA LEU A 16 -6.55 24.40 -7.83
C LEU A 16 -5.13 23.92 -8.13
N THR A 17 -4.65 23.01 -7.29
CA THR A 17 -3.35 22.34 -7.55
C THR A 17 -3.35 21.67 -8.93
N SER A 18 -2.18 21.64 -9.56
CA SER A 18 -1.96 20.88 -10.79
C SER A 18 -1.88 19.37 -10.56
N TYR A 19 -1.84 18.93 -9.30
CA TYR A 19 -1.85 17.51 -8.96
C TYR A 19 -3.28 16.93 -8.99
N ARG A 20 -3.39 15.71 -9.47
CA ARG A 20 -4.64 14.93 -9.48
C ARG A 20 -4.43 13.62 -8.73
N LEU A 21 -5.45 13.22 -7.97
CA LEU A 21 -5.49 11.92 -7.33
C LEU A 21 -5.72 10.83 -8.38
N HIS A 22 -4.93 9.77 -8.28
CA HIS A 22 -5.04 8.53 -9.03
C HIS A 22 -5.18 7.37 -8.07
N ALA A 23 -5.85 6.33 -8.51
CA ALA A 23 -5.92 5.04 -7.84
C ALA A 23 -5.55 3.95 -8.85
N GLU A 24 -4.53 3.17 -8.54
CA GLU A 24 -4.13 2.01 -9.35
C GLU A 24 -4.54 0.73 -8.62
N HIS A 25 -5.46 -0.01 -9.21
CA HIS A 25 -5.97 -1.27 -8.67
C HIS A 25 -5.34 -2.44 -9.42
N LYS A 26 -4.82 -3.40 -8.67
CA LYS A 26 -4.28 -4.66 -9.22
C LYS A 26 -4.76 -5.85 -8.41
N ARG A 27 -4.99 -6.95 -9.10
CA ARG A 27 -5.32 -8.24 -8.52
C ARG A 27 -4.31 -9.29 -8.95
N PHE A 28 -3.80 -10.01 -7.99
CA PHE A 28 -2.82 -11.07 -8.18
C PHE A 28 -3.42 -12.38 -7.65
N ALA A 29 -3.81 -13.26 -8.58
CA ALA A 29 -4.20 -14.61 -8.23
C ALA A 29 -2.94 -15.47 -8.14
N THR A 30 -2.60 -15.92 -6.95
CA THR A 30 -1.39 -16.67 -6.65
C THR A 30 -0.11 -15.89 -6.97
N THR A 31 0.31 -15.06 -6.04
CA THR A 31 1.58 -14.33 -6.11
C THR A 31 2.78 -15.29 -6.19
N PRO A 32 3.96 -14.83 -6.63
CA PRO A 32 5.17 -15.63 -6.56
C PRO A 32 5.43 -16.20 -5.16
N PRO A 33 6.19 -17.31 -5.03
CA PRO A 33 6.58 -17.85 -3.74
C PRO A 33 7.35 -16.85 -2.88
N ARG A 34 7.57 -17.21 -1.61
CA ARG A 34 8.34 -16.41 -0.66
C ARG A 34 9.69 -15.97 -1.24
N GLY A 35 9.99 -14.68 -1.04
CA GLY A 35 11.20 -14.03 -1.56
C GLY A 35 10.99 -13.38 -2.93
N GLY A 36 9.86 -13.62 -3.60
CA GLY A 36 9.46 -12.88 -4.79
C GLY A 36 8.88 -11.52 -4.45
N THR A 37 8.60 -10.73 -5.49
CA THR A 37 7.94 -9.43 -5.38
C THR A 37 6.84 -9.30 -6.43
N ILE A 38 5.83 -8.49 -6.12
CA ILE A 38 4.82 -8.04 -7.07
C ILE A 38 4.89 -6.52 -7.23
N GLU A 39 4.62 -6.03 -8.42
CA GLU A 39 4.53 -4.60 -8.69
C GLU A 39 3.12 -4.11 -8.38
N MET A 40 2.98 -3.36 -7.29
CA MET A 40 1.71 -2.76 -6.88
C MET A 40 1.37 -1.53 -7.72
N ALA A 41 2.37 -0.68 -8.00
CA ALA A 41 2.23 0.48 -8.89
C ALA A 41 3.56 0.87 -9.53
N LYS A 42 3.47 1.44 -10.74
CA LYS A 42 4.60 2.08 -11.41
C LYS A 42 4.15 3.39 -12.03
N VAL A 43 4.70 4.48 -11.55
CA VAL A 43 4.30 5.84 -11.91
C VAL A 43 5.48 6.61 -12.49
N THR A 44 5.26 7.25 -13.63
CA THR A 44 6.24 8.17 -14.24
C THR A 44 5.72 9.60 -14.11
N GLY A 45 6.62 10.52 -13.82
CA GLY A 45 6.33 11.93 -13.59
C GLY A 45 6.48 12.34 -12.14
N ASN A 46 6.16 13.59 -11.83
CA ASN A 46 6.27 14.13 -10.49
C ASN A 46 4.98 13.89 -9.69
N GLY A 47 5.11 13.48 -8.44
CA GLY A 47 3.96 13.15 -7.62
C GLY A 47 4.24 12.83 -6.15
N PHE A 48 3.22 12.28 -5.50
CA PHE A 48 3.24 11.88 -4.10
C PHE A 48 2.48 10.56 -3.93
N LEU A 49 3.09 9.56 -3.30
CA LEU A 49 2.36 8.40 -2.81
C LEU A 49 1.55 8.80 -1.58
N ALA A 50 0.23 8.68 -1.66
CA ALA A 50 -0.68 9.07 -0.59
C ALA A 50 -1.02 7.93 0.36
N GLY A 51 -1.04 6.69 -0.15
CA GLY A 51 -1.35 5.52 0.65
C GLY A 51 -1.68 4.30 -0.19
N PHE A 52 -1.99 3.21 0.48
CA PHE A 52 -2.36 1.96 -0.18
C PHE A 52 -3.26 1.11 0.70
N VAL A 53 -4.04 0.28 0.04
CA VAL A 53 -4.91 -0.74 0.65
C VAL A 53 -4.53 -2.08 0.05
N THR A 54 -4.45 -3.12 0.87
CA THR A 54 -4.16 -4.48 0.42
C THR A 54 -5.12 -5.46 1.06
N GLY A 55 -5.73 -6.29 0.23
CA GLY A 55 -6.43 -7.49 0.64
C GLY A 55 -5.55 -8.72 0.45
N TYR A 56 -5.53 -9.58 1.43
CA TYR A 56 -4.83 -10.86 1.41
C TYR A 56 -5.79 -12.01 1.63
N LEU A 57 -5.63 -13.06 0.82
CA LEU A 57 -6.24 -14.37 1.04
C LEU A 57 -5.11 -15.41 1.06
N GLN A 58 -4.84 -15.95 2.24
CA GLN A 58 -3.76 -16.90 2.42
C GLN A 58 -4.08 -18.24 1.76
N LYS A 59 -3.32 -18.60 0.74
CA LYS A 59 -3.38 -19.89 0.03
C LYS A 59 -2.23 -20.80 0.38
N ASN A 60 -1.06 -20.26 0.62
CA ASN A 60 0.11 -21.03 0.98
C ASN A 60 0.06 -21.49 2.43
N LYS A 61 -0.61 -22.62 2.65
CA LYS A 61 -0.81 -23.20 3.99
C LYS A 61 0.47 -23.82 4.60
N SER A 62 1.53 -23.97 3.82
CA SER A 62 2.83 -24.45 4.30
C SER A 62 3.67 -23.36 4.95
N ASP A 63 3.38 -22.10 4.66
CA ASP A 63 4.09 -20.96 5.22
C ASP A 63 3.32 -20.40 6.42
N MET A 64 3.99 -20.29 7.55
CA MET A 64 3.33 -20.00 8.82
C MET A 64 2.88 -18.55 8.98
N VAL A 65 3.35 -17.64 8.13
CA VAL A 65 3.18 -16.21 8.38
C VAL A 65 2.92 -15.48 7.08
N PHE A 66 1.66 -15.18 6.79
CA PHE A 66 1.31 -14.45 5.57
C PHE A 66 1.79 -12.98 5.58
N HIS A 67 2.10 -12.44 6.73
CA HIS A 67 2.50 -11.04 6.89
C HIS A 67 3.99 -10.75 6.72
N THR A 68 4.83 -11.72 6.37
CA THR A 68 6.24 -11.46 6.01
C THR A 68 6.37 -10.96 4.56
N GLY A 69 7.41 -10.21 4.25
CA GLY A 69 7.71 -9.72 2.91
C GLY A 69 7.19 -8.30 2.67
N GLY A 70 7.76 -7.34 3.36
CA GLY A 70 7.33 -5.94 3.37
C GLY A 70 7.34 -5.19 2.04
N ILE A 71 6.92 -3.95 2.08
CA ILE A 71 6.92 -3.05 0.92
C ILE A 71 8.33 -2.67 0.49
N LYS A 72 8.48 -2.36 -0.78
CA LYS A 72 9.73 -1.90 -1.38
C LYS A 72 9.42 -0.78 -2.36
N ILE A 73 9.99 0.39 -2.13
CA ILE A 73 9.75 1.56 -2.97
C ILE A 73 11.06 2.02 -3.57
N ARG A 74 11.07 2.17 -4.89
CA ARG A 74 12.14 2.85 -5.61
C ARG A 74 11.61 4.18 -6.10
N LEU A 75 12.33 5.24 -5.75
CA LEU A 75 12.00 6.61 -6.16
C LEU A 75 13.05 7.12 -7.12
N ASP A 76 12.59 7.77 -8.17
CA ASP A 76 13.42 8.51 -9.13
C ASP A 76 14.48 7.62 -9.79
N GLU A 77 15.71 8.07 -9.84
CA GLU A 77 16.85 7.38 -10.48
C GLU A 77 17.78 6.73 -9.44
N GLU A 78 17.29 6.48 -8.23
CA GLU A 78 18.12 5.85 -7.22
C GLU A 78 18.57 4.45 -7.63
N THR A 79 19.86 4.19 -7.48
CA THR A 79 20.54 2.97 -7.94
C THR A 79 20.60 1.88 -6.90
N ASP A 80 20.41 2.20 -5.62
CA ASP A 80 20.25 1.19 -4.58
C ASP A 80 19.01 0.35 -4.87
N PRO A 81 18.95 -0.90 -4.41
CA PRO A 81 17.83 -1.78 -4.74
C PRO A 81 16.49 -1.13 -4.42
N TYR A 82 16.41 -0.37 -3.31
CA TYR A 82 15.19 0.36 -2.93
C TYR A 82 15.51 1.62 -2.15
N THR A 83 14.76 2.70 -2.38
CA THR A 83 14.82 3.94 -1.59
C THR A 83 14.25 3.72 -0.19
N ILE A 84 13.15 2.96 -0.13
CA ILE A 84 12.48 2.59 1.12
C ILE A 84 12.24 1.09 1.07
N GLU A 85 12.70 0.38 2.09
CA GLU A 85 12.44 -1.03 2.26
C GLU A 85 11.80 -1.26 3.63
N GLY A 86 10.59 -1.83 3.61
CA GLY A 86 9.89 -2.28 4.79
C GLY A 86 10.42 -3.61 5.30
N ASN A 87 10.10 -3.92 6.54
CA ASN A 87 10.55 -5.16 7.17
C ASN A 87 9.58 -6.32 6.86
N ASN A 88 8.37 -6.20 7.34
CA ASN A 88 7.29 -7.16 7.12
C ASN A 88 5.99 -6.44 6.78
N VAL A 89 5.02 -7.17 6.25
CA VAL A 89 3.73 -6.58 5.86
C VAL A 89 3.04 -5.95 7.07
N GLU A 90 2.97 -6.64 8.22
CA GLU A 90 2.32 -6.08 9.40
C GLU A 90 3.01 -4.80 9.92
N ASP A 91 4.34 -4.76 9.90
CA ASP A 91 5.10 -3.58 10.33
C ASP A 91 4.83 -2.39 9.40
N ASP A 92 4.75 -2.65 8.10
CA ASP A 92 4.49 -1.62 7.09
C ASP A 92 3.09 -1.00 7.22
N TYR A 93 2.13 -1.74 7.77
CA TYR A 93 0.80 -1.23 8.09
C TYR A 93 0.67 -0.73 9.54
N GLY A 94 1.78 -0.73 10.30
CA GLY A 94 1.82 -0.22 11.67
C GLY A 94 1.33 -1.19 12.73
N PHE A 95 1.39 -2.49 12.43
CA PHE A 95 1.12 -3.56 13.38
C PHE A 95 2.42 -4.25 13.80
N THR A 96 2.35 -5.13 14.80
CA THR A 96 3.50 -5.88 15.31
C THR A 96 3.06 -7.29 15.68
N TRP A 97 3.84 -8.28 15.25
CA TRP A 97 3.58 -9.70 15.51
C TRP A 97 2.22 -10.20 14.99
N GLY A 98 1.79 -9.67 13.86
CA GLY A 98 0.54 -10.02 13.20
C GLY A 98 -0.47 -8.90 13.22
N PHE A 99 -1.65 -9.18 12.70
CA PHE A 99 -2.74 -8.23 12.58
C PHE A 99 -3.82 -8.45 13.63
N ASN A 100 -4.51 -7.39 13.99
CA ASN A 100 -5.73 -7.41 14.79
C ASN A 100 -6.72 -6.36 14.27
N ASP A 101 -7.97 -6.47 14.68
CA ASP A 101 -9.01 -5.53 14.31
C ASP A 101 -8.73 -4.17 14.95
N HIS A 102 -8.13 -3.29 14.21
CA HIS A 102 -7.79 -1.93 14.63
C HIS A 102 -7.90 -0.96 13.47
N GLN A 103 -8.45 0.21 13.74
CA GLN A 103 -8.63 1.24 12.73
C GLN A 103 -8.32 2.60 13.30
N THR A 104 -7.47 3.33 12.60
CA THR A 104 -7.21 4.75 12.81
C THR A 104 -7.47 5.51 11.51
N ARG A 105 -7.21 6.82 11.52
CA ARG A 105 -7.27 7.64 10.31
C ARG A 105 -6.26 7.22 9.25
N TRP A 106 -5.09 6.74 9.65
CA TRP A 106 -3.93 6.56 8.78
C TRP A 106 -3.52 5.11 8.55
N ILE A 107 -3.77 4.27 9.52
CA ILE A 107 -3.47 2.84 9.46
C ILE A 107 -4.65 2.04 9.96
N GLY A 108 -4.82 0.84 9.46
CA GLY A 108 -5.83 -0.05 10.01
C GLY A 108 -5.93 -1.40 9.32
N CYS A 109 -6.61 -2.27 10.06
CA CYS A 109 -7.03 -3.59 9.63
C CYS A 109 -8.53 -3.70 9.91
N PRO A 110 -9.39 -3.27 8.96
CA PRO A 110 -10.86 -3.28 9.16
C PRO A 110 -11.44 -4.68 9.18
N THR A 111 -10.77 -5.64 8.59
CA THR A 111 -11.18 -7.04 8.64
C THR A 111 -9.95 -7.93 8.74
N HIS A 112 -9.97 -8.83 9.69
CA HIS A 112 -8.95 -9.85 9.85
C HIS A 112 -9.61 -11.15 10.30
N GLN A 113 -9.44 -12.19 9.53
CA GLN A 113 -9.88 -13.53 9.89
C GLN A 113 -8.67 -14.40 10.18
N ASN A 114 -8.55 -14.85 11.41
CA ASN A 114 -7.51 -15.75 11.86
C ASN A 114 -8.14 -17.09 12.25
N ARG A 115 -8.13 -18.03 11.31
CA ARG A 115 -8.63 -19.40 11.51
C ARG A 115 -7.52 -20.38 11.90
N GLY A 116 -6.35 -19.83 12.18
CA GLY A 116 -5.14 -20.56 12.51
C GLY A 116 -3.91 -19.97 11.82
N ARG A 117 -2.74 -20.42 12.25
CA ARG A 117 -1.45 -19.87 11.84
C ARG A 117 -1.24 -19.85 10.32
N ASN A 118 -1.84 -20.78 9.61
CA ASN A 118 -1.73 -20.98 8.17
C ASN A 118 -3.05 -20.77 7.44
N ASP A 119 -3.98 -20.05 8.05
CA ASP A 119 -5.27 -19.74 7.45
C ASP A 119 -5.75 -18.35 7.91
N GLN A 120 -5.21 -17.34 7.30
CA GLN A 120 -5.48 -15.96 7.64
C GLN A 120 -5.85 -15.17 6.39
N ASP A 121 -6.82 -14.28 6.54
CA ASP A 121 -7.23 -13.33 5.52
C ASP A 121 -7.35 -11.96 6.16
N GLY A 122 -7.23 -10.92 5.38
CA GLY A 122 -7.44 -9.58 5.90
C GLY A 122 -7.39 -8.49 4.84
N VAL A 123 -7.87 -7.33 5.24
CA VAL A 123 -7.74 -6.08 4.49
C VAL A 123 -7.01 -5.09 5.37
N PHE A 124 -5.99 -4.48 4.85
CA PHE A 124 -5.11 -3.56 5.57
C PHE A 124 -4.96 -2.28 4.77
N TYR A 125 -4.81 -1.16 5.44
CA TYR A 125 -4.53 0.11 4.78
C TYR A 125 -3.48 0.93 5.52
N ARG A 126 -2.74 1.70 4.76
CA ARG A 126 -1.86 2.76 5.25
C ARG A 126 -1.97 3.98 4.37
N PHE A 127 -2.28 5.11 4.99
CA PHE A 127 -2.22 6.43 4.37
C PHE A 127 -1.14 7.26 5.06
N PHE A 128 -0.36 8.01 4.29
CA PHE A 128 0.76 8.78 4.82
C PHE A 128 0.36 10.14 5.42
N GLY A 129 -0.93 10.48 5.31
CA GLY A 129 -1.48 11.68 5.94
C GLY A 129 -0.80 12.97 5.46
N PRO A 130 -0.32 13.80 6.40
CA PRO A 130 0.31 15.06 6.06
C PRO A 130 1.71 14.92 5.44
N ASP A 131 2.35 13.74 5.52
CA ASP A 131 3.70 13.47 5.04
C ASP A 131 3.72 12.40 3.93
N PRO A 132 3.13 12.68 2.74
CA PRO A 132 3.16 11.75 1.63
C PRO A 132 4.58 11.58 1.09
N ILE A 133 4.88 10.40 0.56
CA ILE A 133 6.19 10.11 -0.02
C ILE A 133 6.28 10.76 -1.41
N ALA A 134 7.16 11.77 -1.54
CA ALA A 134 7.33 12.52 -2.77
C ALA A 134 8.28 11.81 -3.76
N PHE A 135 7.98 11.93 -5.06
CA PHE A 135 8.87 11.53 -6.14
C PHE A 135 8.90 12.61 -7.23
N ARG A 136 10.05 12.77 -7.90
CA ARG A 136 10.27 13.83 -8.90
C ARG A 136 10.04 13.36 -10.33
N SER A 137 10.46 12.16 -10.65
CA SER A 137 10.42 11.60 -12.01
C SER A 137 9.73 10.25 -12.09
N SER A 138 9.81 9.43 -11.04
CA SER A 138 9.20 8.10 -11.05
C SER A 138 9.06 7.49 -9.65
N MET A 139 8.13 6.55 -9.55
CA MET A 139 7.96 5.68 -8.39
C MET A 139 7.66 4.27 -8.87
N THR A 140 8.39 3.28 -8.36
CA THR A 140 8.03 1.87 -8.45
C THR A 140 7.74 1.35 -7.06
N PHE A 141 6.51 0.90 -6.85
CA PHE A 141 6.05 0.40 -5.56
C PHE A 141 5.79 -1.10 -5.66
N LEU A 142 6.55 -1.87 -4.89
CA LEU A 142 6.53 -3.31 -4.85
C LEU A 142 6.08 -3.79 -3.46
N ALA A 143 5.55 -5.02 -3.40
CA ALA A 143 5.36 -5.76 -2.16
C ALA A 143 6.03 -7.13 -2.25
N GLY A 144 6.50 -7.64 -1.13
CA GLY A 144 6.94 -9.01 -1.02
C GLY A 144 5.78 -9.98 -1.24
N SER A 145 6.08 -11.13 -1.83
CA SER A 145 5.08 -12.15 -2.17
C SER A 145 5.37 -13.49 -1.51
N ARG A 146 4.35 -14.34 -1.42
CA ARG A 146 4.41 -15.60 -0.67
C ARG A 146 3.58 -16.74 -1.26
N GLY A 147 3.06 -16.58 -2.48
CA GLY A 147 2.18 -17.57 -3.10
C GLY A 147 0.71 -17.43 -2.71
N ASP A 148 0.33 -16.30 -2.12
CA ASP A 148 -1.05 -15.99 -1.73
C ASP A 148 -1.77 -15.16 -2.80
N ASP A 149 -3.09 -15.06 -2.70
CA ASP A 149 -3.84 -14.09 -3.49
C ASP A 149 -3.72 -12.71 -2.84
N MET A 150 -3.53 -11.71 -3.66
CA MET A 150 -3.49 -10.31 -3.23
C MET A 150 -4.33 -9.42 -4.13
N GLU A 151 -4.96 -8.44 -3.52
CA GLU A 151 -5.61 -7.35 -4.23
C GLU A 151 -5.15 -6.03 -3.63
N THR A 152 -4.70 -5.10 -4.46
CA THR A 152 -4.11 -3.85 -4.00
C THR A 152 -4.73 -2.65 -4.66
N VAL A 153 -4.85 -1.56 -3.90
CA VAL A 153 -5.16 -0.24 -4.45
C VAL A 153 -4.11 0.73 -3.93
N VAL A 154 -3.37 1.34 -4.84
CA VAL A 154 -2.36 2.35 -4.53
C VAL A 154 -2.90 3.71 -4.91
N TYR A 155 -2.91 4.64 -3.95
CA TYR A 155 -3.36 6.01 -4.13
C TYR A 155 -2.16 6.95 -4.23
N TYR A 156 -2.13 7.75 -5.28
CA TYR A 156 -1.07 8.74 -5.46
C TYR A 156 -1.60 10.00 -6.13
N TYR A 157 -0.96 11.10 -5.85
CA TYR A 157 -1.15 12.35 -6.59
C TYR A 157 -0.08 12.44 -7.66
N LYS A 158 -0.47 12.80 -8.86
CA LYS A 158 0.44 13.05 -9.97
C LYS A 158 0.17 14.42 -10.57
N LYS A 159 1.24 15.13 -10.90
CA LYS A 159 1.15 16.40 -11.62
C LYS A 159 0.62 16.16 -13.01
N SER A 160 -0.46 16.85 -13.36
CA SER A 160 -0.99 16.81 -14.72
C SER A 160 -0.01 17.49 -15.67
N SER A 161 0.37 16.82 -16.76
CA SER A 161 0.92 17.51 -17.92
C SER A 161 -0.18 18.40 -18.50
N ARG A 162 0.08 19.68 -18.60
CA ARG A 162 -0.79 20.60 -19.35
C ARG A 162 -0.66 20.32 -20.83
#